data_238dee1c2036bb0c2743a4dc13539c97
#
_entry.id   238dee1c2036bb0c2743a4dc13539c97
#
_cell.length_a   1.000
_cell.length_b   1.000
_cell.length_c   1.000
_cell.angle_alpha   90.00
_cell.angle_beta   90.00
_cell.angle_gamma   90.00
#
_symmetry.space_group_name_H-M   'P 1'
#
loop_
_entity.id
_entity.type
_entity.pdbx_description
1 polymer ?
#
loop_
_entity_poly.entity_id
_entity_poly.type
_entity_poly.pdbx_seq_one_letter_code
_entity_poly.pdbx_strand_id
1 'polypeptide(L)'
;KTSEIYRRGSKFVKVEKNYRAFNKAGGQSTWQFIVFEHNQHQEQEVKFKAKEEGFKNVKYIYSHRKDVENKNIAHKKVEREETQEIECKYKAQNRIFVNHRGNVIPCCHLNAEMLEYSAGREKNTKFTDILNENEGEKAINLKNNEIKDVMNGEVWQSIADSWTDVPISKCWKTCKKRQHDIFVKESL
;
A
#
# COMPACT_ATOMS: atom_id res chain seq x y z
N LYS A 1 -15.16 16.54 14.61
CA LYS A 1 -16.52 16.35 14.02
C LYS A 1 -16.44 15.82 12.58
N THR A 2 -15.48 16.23 11.75
CA THR A 2 -15.34 15.77 10.36
C THR A 2 -14.87 14.31 10.21
N SER A 3 -14.16 13.76 11.20
CA SER A 3 -13.70 12.35 11.19
C SER A 3 -14.86 11.34 11.19
N GLU A 4 -16.00 11.70 11.75
CA GLU A 4 -17.18 10.83 11.84
C GLU A 4 -17.91 10.71 10.49
N ILE A 5 -17.73 11.65 9.59
CA ILE A 5 -18.28 11.61 8.23
C ILE A 5 -17.69 10.40 7.48
N TYR A 6 -16.39 10.17 7.60
CA TYR A 6 -15.69 9.09 6.96
C TYR A 6 -15.66 7.80 7.80
N ARG A 7 -15.38 7.93 9.11
CA ARG A 7 -15.32 6.80 10.05
C ARG A 7 -16.56 6.78 10.94
N ARG A 8 -17.66 6.33 10.38
CA ARG A 8 -18.93 6.21 11.12
C ARG A 8 -18.77 5.42 12.41
N GLY A 9 -19.27 5.95 13.52
CA GLY A 9 -19.18 5.35 14.84
C GLY A 9 -17.82 5.52 15.54
N SER A 10 -16.83 6.16 14.92
CA SER A 10 -15.59 6.52 15.62
C SER A 10 -15.86 7.71 16.56
N LYS A 11 -15.29 7.63 17.75
CA LYS A 11 -15.33 8.74 18.72
C LYS A 11 -13.94 9.36 18.79
N PHE A 12 -13.74 10.52 18.19
CA PHE A 12 -12.45 11.21 18.15
C PHE A 12 -11.86 11.42 19.55
N VAL A 13 -12.69 11.67 20.56
CA VAL A 13 -12.27 11.81 21.96
C VAL A 13 -11.50 10.59 22.48
N LYS A 14 -11.86 9.36 22.04
CA LYS A 14 -11.11 8.16 22.40
C LYS A 14 -9.72 8.13 21.75
N VAL A 15 -9.65 8.53 20.49
CA VAL A 15 -8.38 8.62 19.75
C VAL A 15 -7.49 9.67 20.43
N GLU A 16 -8.06 10.82 20.78
CA GLU A 16 -7.36 11.92 21.46
C GLU A 16 -6.77 11.48 22.81
N LYS A 17 -7.56 10.81 23.63
CA LYS A 17 -7.08 10.24 24.91
C LYS A 17 -5.91 9.29 24.70
N ASN A 18 -5.99 8.42 23.69
CA ASN A 18 -4.98 7.39 23.44
C ASN A 18 -3.66 7.98 22.96
N TYR A 19 -3.69 8.89 21.98
CA TYR A 19 -2.44 9.48 21.49
C TYR A 19 -1.77 10.38 22.53
N ARG A 20 -2.55 11.11 23.33
CA ARG A 20 -2.00 11.91 24.42
C ARG A 20 -1.29 11.06 25.46
N ALA A 21 -1.88 9.92 25.84
CA ALA A 21 -1.25 8.98 26.75
C ALA A 21 0.05 8.40 26.16
N PHE A 22 0.05 8.04 24.87
CA PHE A 22 1.21 7.52 24.16
C PHE A 22 2.34 8.56 24.06
N ASN A 23 2.03 9.79 23.65
CA ASN A 23 3.01 10.85 23.51
C ASN A 23 3.58 11.26 24.88
N LYS A 24 2.74 11.34 25.92
CA LYS A 24 3.17 11.62 27.29
C LYS A 24 4.12 10.55 27.85
N ALA A 25 3.97 9.31 27.43
CA ALA A 25 4.86 8.20 27.79
C ALA A 25 6.17 8.17 26.95
N GLY A 26 6.48 9.21 26.17
CA GLY A 26 7.68 9.30 25.32
C GLY A 26 7.54 8.60 23.95
N GLY A 27 6.35 8.17 23.59
CA GLY A 27 6.09 7.55 22.30
C GLY A 27 6.27 8.52 21.14
N GLN A 28 6.85 8.04 20.04
CA GLN A 28 6.99 8.81 18.80
C GLN A 28 5.84 8.53 17.85
N SER A 29 4.91 9.46 17.71
CA SER A 29 3.72 9.30 16.88
C SER A 29 3.78 10.17 15.62
N THR A 30 3.07 9.70 14.57
CA THR A 30 2.81 10.45 13.34
C THR A 30 1.32 10.61 13.19
N TRP A 31 0.84 11.85 13.02
CA TRP A 31 -0.56 12.10 12.70
C TRP A 31 -0.79 11.85 11.22
N GLN A 32 -1.60 10.85 10.90
CA GLN A 32 -2.03 10.59 9.54
C GLN A 32 -3.38 11.28 9.29
N PHE A 33 -3.38 12.29 8.44
CA PHE A 33 -4.58 13.02 8.05
C PHE A 33 -4.99 12.66 6.63
N ILE A 34 -6.19 12.06 6.49
CA ILE A 34 -6.72 11.75 5.17
C ILE A 34 -7.52 12.94 4.70
N VAL A 35 -7.06 13.56 3.62
CA VAL A 35 -7.66 14.74 3.02
C VAL A 35 -8.82 14.33 2.11
N PHE A 36 -9.99 14.88 2.41
CA PHE A 36 -11.20 14.81 1.61
C PHE A 36 -11.67 16.25 1.29
N GLU A 37 -12.58 16.39 0.35
CA GLU A 37 -13.15 17.70 0.00
C GLU A 37 -13.72 18.44 1.23
N HIS A 38 -14.44 17.71 2.08
CA HIS A 38 -15.09 18.30 3.25
C HIS A 38 -14.16 18.72 4.40
N ASN A 39 -12.88 18.32 4.38
CA ASN A 39 -11.93 18.61 5.45
C ASN A 39 -10.59 19.20 4.99
N GLN A 40 -10.38 19.41 3.67
CA GLN A 40 -9.12 19.96 3.13
C GLN A 40 -8.73 21.31 3.73
N HIS A 41 -9.72 22.11 4.13
CA HIS A 41 -9.51 23.41 4.77
C HIS A 41 -8.85 23.29 6.16
N GLN A 42 -8.81 22.10 6.75
CA GLN A 42 -8.25 21.84 8.08
C GLN A 42 -6.76 21.48 8.08
N GLU A 43 -6.10 21.43 6.94
CA GLU A 43 -4.69 20.98 6.86
C GLU A 43 -3.76 21.81 7.74
N GLN A 44 -3.90 23.14 7.73
CA GLN A 44 -3.09 24.04 8.56
C GLN A 44 -3.39 23.87 10.06
N GLU A 45 -4.67 23.73 10.40
CA GLU A 45 -5.12 23.50 11.78
C GLU A 45 -4.55 22.17 12.30
N VAL A 46 -4.57 21.12 11.48
CA VAL A 46 -4.03 19.80 11.83
C VAL A 46 -2.53 19.89 12.08
N LYS A 47 -1.78 20.60 11.25
CA LYS A 47 -0.34 20.80 11.44
C LYS A 47 -0.03 21.47 12.78
N PHE A 48 -0.70 22.57 13.05
CA PHE A 48 -0.53 23.33 14.29
C PHE A 48 -0.89 22.47 15.51
N LYS A 49 -2.06 21.83 15.50
CA LYS A 49 -2.52 20.98 16.59
C LYS A 49 -1.62 19.75 16.79
N ALA A 50 -1.11 19.14 15.73
CA ALA A 50 -0.19 18.01 15.83
C ALA A 50 1.10 18.41 16.54
N LYS A 51 1.64 19.60 16.26
CA LYS A 51 2.80 20.14 16.95
C LYS A 51 2.54 20.37 18.44
N GLU A 52 1.41 21.02 18.79
CA GLU A 52 1.01 21.24 20.18
C GLU A 52 0.81 19.95 20.98
N GLU A 53 0.26 18.91 20.33
CA GLU A 53 0.00 17.60 20.95
C GLU A 53 1.22 16.66 20.96
N GLY A 54 2.38 17.13 20.54
CA GLY A 54 3.65 16.38 20.61
C GLY A 54 3.84 15.30 19.57
N PHE A 55 3.16 15.38 18.41
CA PHE A 55 3.44 14.51 17.30
C PHE A 55 4.77 14.88 16.64
N LYS A 56 5.53 13.88 16.20
CA LYS A 56 6.81 14.09 15.51
C LYS A 56 6.62 14.51 14.06
N ASN A 57 5.56 14.03 13.41
CA ASN A 57 5.29 14.28 12.00
C ASN A 57 3.78 14.34 11.74
N VAL A 58 3.41 15.03 10.66
CA VAL A 58 2.10 14.90 10.02
C VAL A 58 2.27 14.28 8.63
N LYS A 59 1.40 13.35 8.28
CA LYS A 59 1.34 12.73 6.96
C LYS A 59 -0.03 13.02 6.35
N TYR A 60 -0.06 13.77 5.25
CA TYR A 60 -1.27 14.03 4.49
C TYR A 60 -1.45 12.96 3.41
N ILE A 61 -2.65 12.38 3.33
CA ILE A 61 -3.02 11.42 2.29
C ILE A 61 -4.26 11.93 1.57
N TYR A 62 -4.11 12.29 0.31
CA TYR A 62 -5.23 12.75 -0.51
C TYR A 62 -6.05 11.55 -1.00
N SER A 63 -7.34 11.53 -0.66
CA SER A 63 -8.21 10.40 -0.98
C SER A 63 -8.59 10.39 -2.46
N HIS A 64 -8.41 9.24 -3.10
CA HIS A 64 -8.86 8.99 -4.47
C HIS A 64 -10.15 8.13 -4.52
N ARG A 65 -10.84 7.99 -3.40
CA ARG A 65 -12.07 7.19 -3.35
C ARG A 65 -13.18 7.88 -4.11
N LYS A 66 -13.76 7.14 -5.06
CA LYS A 66 -14.85 7.63 -5.92
C LYS A 66 -16.22 7.60 -5.23
N ASP A 67 -16.34 6.83 -4.16
CA ASP A 67 -17.55 6.65 -3.34
C ASP A 67 -17.81 7.80 -2.35
N VAL A 68 -16.85 8.69 -2.21
CA VAL A 68 -17.00 9.96 -1.49
C VAL A 68 -16.92 11.06 -2.55
N GLU A 69 -17.82 12.04 -2.48
CA GLU A 69 -17.80 13.22 -3.37
C GLU A 69 -16.50 14.00 -3.15
N ASN A 70 -15.46 13.66 -3.91
CA ASN A 70 -14.12 14.27 -3.83
C ASN A 70 -13.77 14.97 -5.15
N LYS A 71 -14.77 15.63 -5.79
CA LYS A 71 -14.57 16.23 -7.11
C LYS A 71 -13.65 17.45 -7.09
N ASN A 72 -13.57 18.14 -5.95
CA ASN A 72 -12.87 19.42 -5.80
C ASN A 72 -11.75 19.39 -4.75
N ILE A 73 -11.17 18.23 -4.48
CA ILE A 73 -9.93 18.20 -3.68
C ILE A 73 -8.88 18.93 -4.50
N ALA A 74 -8.32 19.98 -3.92
CA ALA A 74 -7.17 20.68 -4.47
C ALA A 74 -5.94 19.77 -4.41
N HIS A 75 -5.96 18.74 -5.26
CA HIS A 75 -4.74 17.99 -5.49
C HIS A 75 -3.72 18.96 -6.06
N LYS A 76 -2.59 19.14 -5.41
CA LYS A 76 -1.39 19.55 -6.13
C LYS A 76 -1.24 18.50 -7.23
N LYS A 77 -1.66 18.83 -8.47
CA LYS A 77 -1.33 18.05 -9.64
C LYS A 77 0.18 18.05 -9.72
N VAL A 78 0.80 17.02 -9.17
CA VAL A 78 2.18 16.74 -9.49
C VAL A 78 2.13 16.16 -10.88
N GLU A 79 2.61 16.91 -11.86
CA GLU A 79 2.83 16.40 -13.21
C GLU A 79 3.72 15.19 -13.08
N ARG A 80 3.19 14.04 -13.47
CA ARG A 80 3.90 12.76 -13.34
C ARG A 80 4.64 12.55 -14.65
N GLU A 81 5.93 12.72 -14.66
CA GLU A 81 6.74 12.06 -15.68
C GLU A 81 6.56 10.55 -15.50
N GLU A 82 5.95 9.92 -16.49
CA GLU A 82 5.71 8.49 -16.51
C GLU A 82 7.01 7.77 -16.87
N THR A 83 7.78 7.36 -15.89
CA THR A 83 8.87 6.41 -16.11
C THR A 83 8.28 5.02 -16.33
N GLN A 84 8.83 4.26 -17.28
CA GLN A 84 8.41 2.87 -17.53
C GLN A 84 9.09 1.86 -16.57
N GLU A 85 9.76 2.34 -15.54
CA GLU A 85 10.53 1.53 -14.62
C GLU A 85 9.70 1.09 -13.42
N ILE A 86 9.78 -0.19 -13.08
CA ILE A 86 9.18 -0.74 -11.85
C ILE A 86 10.23 -0.84 -10.76
N GLU A 87 10.00 -0.17 -9.65
CA GLU A 87 10.76 -0.31 -8.42
C GLU A 87 9.93 -1.06 -7.37
N CYS A 88 10.24 -2.34 -7.17
CA CYS A 88 9.48 -3.16 -6.25
C CYS A 88 9.80 -2.80 -4.79
N LYS A 89 8.87 -2.14 -4.12
CA LYS A 89 9.00 -1.72 -2.71
C LYS A 89 9.24 -2.89 -1.76
N TYR A 90 8.68 -4.04 -2.05
CA TYR A 90 8.83 -5.22 -1.19
C TYR A 90 10.21 -5.85 -1.34
N LYS A 91 10.74 -5.92 -2.58
CA LYS A 91 12.13 -6.34 -2.84
C LYS A 91 13.11 -5.39 -2.17
N ALA A 92 12.95 -4.09 -2.32
CA ALA A 92 13.81 -3.07 -1.71
C ALA A 92 13.78 -3.11 -0.16
N GLN A 93 12.72 -3.63 0.45
CA GLN A 93 12.57 -3.75 1.89
C GLN A 93 12.83 -5.17 2.42
N ASN A 94 13.32 -6.09 1.59
CA ASN A 94 13.49 -7.51 1.91
C ASN A 94 12.22 -8.14 2.52
N ARG A 95 11.06 -7.85 1.95
CA ARG A 95 9.75 -8.32 2.43
C ARG A 95 9.14 -9.29 1.46
N ILE A 96 8.48 -10.30 2.02
CA ILE A 96 7.67 -11.28 1.31
C ILE A 96 6.27 -11.32 1.91
N PHE A 97 5.34 -11.92 1.22
CA PHE A 97 3.98 -12.15 1.69
C PHE A 97 3.66 -13.64 1.63
N VAL A 98 3.25 -14.22 2.75
CA VAL A 98 2.74 -15.59 2.82
C VAL A 98 1.24 -15.52 3.10
N ASN A 99 0.45 -16.15 2.23
CA ASN A 99 -1.00 -16.17 2.42
C ASN A 99 -1.45 -17.33 3.32
N HIS A 100 -2.73 -17.36 3.66
CA HIS A 100 -3.30 -18.40 4.54
C HIS A 100 -3.29 -19.83 3.95
N ARG A 101 -2.99 -19.99 2.66
CA ARG A 101 -2.80 -21.29 2.00
C ARG A 101 -1.35 -21.76 2.02
N GLY A 102 -0.44 -20.92 2.49
CA GLY A 102 1.01 -21.18 2.50
C GLY A 102 1.73 -20.77 1.21
N ASN A 103 1.08 -20.03 0.31
CA ASN A 103 1.74 -19.54 -0.90
C ASN A 103 2.62 -18.33 -0.59
N VAL A 104 3.87 -18.38 -1.03
CA VAL A 104 4.87 -17.32 -0.87
C VAL A 104 4.93 -16.49 -2.15
N ILE A 105 4.52 -15.26 -2.07
CA ILE A 105 4.50 -14.30 -3.18
C ILE A 105 5.22 -13.00 -2.79
N PRO A 106 5.72 -12.22 -3.76
CA PRO A 106 6.50 -11.01 -3.46
C PRO A 106 5.74 -9.98 -2.62
N CYS A 107 4.42 -9.86 -2.79
CA CYS A 107 3.64 -8.86 -2.06
C CYS A 107 2.15 -9.20 -1.97
N CYS A 108 1.46 -8.55 -1.03
CA CYS A 108 0.02 -8.72 -0.83
C CYS A 108 -0.85 -8.25 -2.01
N HIS A 109 -0.32 -7.44 -2.93
CA HIS A 109 -1.09 -6.97 -4.09
C HIS A 109 -1.36 -8.07 -5.12
N LEU A 110 -0.50 -9.09 -5.18
CA LEU A 110 -0.71 -10.27 -6.04
C LEU A 110 -1.64 -11.31 -5.39
N ASN A 111 -1.92 -11.18 -4.08
CA ASN A 111 -2.68 -12.19 -3.35
C ASN A 111 -4.10 -12.41 -3.88
N ALA A 112 -4.78 -11.38 -4.36
CA ALA A 112 -6.13 -11.54 -4.92
C ALA A 112 -6.10 -12.43 -6.16
N GLU A 113 -5.16 -12.22 -7.09
CA GLU A 113 -4.98 -13.06 -8.27
C GLU A 113 -4.56 -14.49 -7.89
N MET A 114 -3.67 -14.62 -6.90
CA MET A 114 -3.25 -15.91 -6.37
C MET A 114 -4.42 -16.71 -5.77
N LEU A 115 -5.32 -16.07 -5.03
CA LEU A 115 -6.49 -16.74 -4.45
C LEU A 115 -7.50 -17.18 -5.53
N GLU A 116 -7.71 -16.37 -6.57
CA GLU A 116 -8.53 -16.77 -7.71
C GLU A 116 -7.91 -17.94 -8.47
N TYR A 117 -6.60 -17.93 -8.68
CA TYR A 117 -5.84 -19.04 -9.25
C TYR A 117 -6.01 -20.32 -8.44
N SER A 118 -5.76 -20.28 -7.14
CA SER A 118 -5.92 -21.44 -6.24
C SER A 118 -7.36 -21.97 -6.15
N ALA A 119 -8.34 -21.19 -6.56
CA ALA A 119 -9.74 -21.55 -6.57
C ALA A 119 -10.24 -22.03 -7.96
N GLY A 120 -9.35 -22.10 -8.95
CA GLY A 120 -9.71 -22.47 -10.33
C GLY A 120 -10.61 -21.44 -11.02
N ARG A 121 -10.51 -20.16 -10.62
CA ARG A 121 -11.27 -19.02 -11.16
C ARG A 121 -10.35 -17.95 -11.74
N GLU A 122 -9.15 -18.33 -12.08
CA GLU A 122 -8.13 -17.43 -12.60
C GLU A 122 -8.58 -16.78 -13.92
N LYS A 123 -8.10 -15.55 -14.08
CA LYS A 123 -8.18 -14.81 -15.35
C LYS A 123 -6.83 -14.91 -16.04
N ASN A 124 -6.83 -14.96 -17.36
CA ASN A 124 -5.59 -14.88 -18.13
C ASN A 124 -4.89 -13.54 -17.85
N THR A 125 -3.85 -13.59 -17.06
CA THR A 125 -3.00 -12.46 -16.71
C THR A 125 -1.55 -12.90 -16.80
N LYS A 126 -0.63 -11.97 -16.98
CA LYS A 126 0.81 -12.30 -16.98
C LYS A 126 1.25 -13.04 -15.70
N PHE A 127 0.60 -12.78 -14.57
CA PHE A 127 0.92 -13.51 -13.33
C PHE A 127 0.45 -14.97 -13.37
N THR A 128 -0.75 -15.23 -13.89
CA THR A 128 -1.26 -16.61 -14.03
C THR A 128 -0.50 -17.39 -15.10
N ASP A 129 -0.05 -16.71 -16.17
CA ASP A 129 0.82 -17.32 -17.18
C ASP A 129 2.14 -17.77 -16.57
N ILE A 130 2.80 -16.92 -15.79
CA ILE A 130 4.02 -17.26 -15.06
C ILE A 130 3.81 -18.48 -14.14
N LEU A 131 2.68 -18.54 -13.42
CA LEU A 131 2.37 -19.69 -12.58
C LEU A 131 2.21 -20.97 -13.41
N ASN A 132 1.44 -20.91 -14.50
CA ASN A 132 1.18 -22.08 -15.36
C ASN A 132 2.45 -22.62 -16.04
N GLU A 133 3.37 -21.75 -16.40
CA GLU A 133 4.67 -22.10 -16.99
C GLU A 133 5.62 -22.77 -15.98
N ASN A 134 5.36 -22.65 -14.67
CA ASN A 134 6.28 -23.02 -13.58
C ASN A 134 5.61 -23.89 -12.50
N GLU A 135 4.93 -24.97 -12.85
CA GLU A 135 4.27 -25.91 -11.92
C GLU A 135 3.15 -25.29 -11.04
N GLY A 136 2.72 -24.09 -11.33
CA GLY A 136 1.59 -23.45 -10.66
C GLY A 136 1.80 -23.18 -9.17
N GLU A 137 0.74 -23.40 -8.38
CA GLU A 137 0.74 -23.19 -6.93
C GLU A 137 1.80 -24.05 -6.20
N LYS A 138 2.14 -25.21 -6.74
CA LYS A 138 3.13 -26.12 -6.17
C LYS A 138 4.50 -25.47 -6.00
N ALA A 139 4.96 -24.74 -7.01
CA ALA A 139 6.27 -24.10 -7.01
C ALA A 139 6.47 -23.06 -5.90
N ILE A 140 5.39 -22.48 -5.39
CA ILE A 140 5.43 -21.36 -4.42
C ILE A 140 4.81 -21.70 -3.08
N ASN A 141 4.42 -22.95 -2.85
CA ASN A 141 3.70 -23.34 -1.62
C ASN A 141 4.63 -24.01 -0.61
N LEU A 142 4.59 -23.52 0.64
CA LEU A 142 5.41 -24.02 1.76
C LEU A 142 5.08 -25.45 2.20
N LYS A 143 4.03 -26.06 1.68
CA LYS A 143 3.81 -27.51 1.88
C LYS A 143 4.76 -28.37 1.06
N ASN A 144 5.31 -27.81 -0.01
CA ASN A 144 6.14 -28.55 -0.96
C ASN A 144 7.59 -28.05 -1.01
N ASN A 145 7.86 -26.82 -0.52
CA ASN A 145 9.14 -26.16 -0.69
C ASN A 145 9.56 -25.42 0.57
N GLU A 146 10.87 -25.29 0.77
CA GLU A 146 11.43 -24.34 1.72
C GLU A 146 11.29 -22.91 1.20
N ILE A 147 11.11 -21.95 2.10
CA ILE A 147 10.89 -20.54 1.75
C ILE A 147 12.02 -19.97 0.89
N LYS A 148 13.25 -20.41 1.14
CA LYS A 148 14.45 -19.99 0.40
C LYS A 148 14.42 -20.48 -1.03
N ASP A 149 13.95 -21.70 -1.26
CA ASP A 149 13.87 -22.29 -2.60
C ASP A 149 12.79 -21.61 -3.42
N VAL A 150 11.65 -21.30 -2.81
CA VAL A 150 10.61 -20.50 -3.46
C VAL A 150 11.13 -19.14 -3.91
N MET A 151 11.84 -18.42 -3.03
CA MET A 151 12.35 -17.07 -3.32
C MET A 151 13.44 -17.07 -4.41
N ASN A 152 14.17 -18.16 -4.58
CA ASN A 152 15.18 -18.31 -5.63
C ASN A 152 14.65 -19.06 -6.86
N GLY A 153 13.39 -19.52 -6.83
CA GLY A 153 12.76 -20.29 -7.89
C GLY A 153 12.33 -19.48 -9.11
N GLU A 154 12.02 -20.19 -10.18
CA GLU A 154 11.70 -19.61 -11.49
C GLU A 154 10.50 -18.67 -11.46
N VAL A 155 9.45 -18.95 -10.66
CA VAL A 155 8.29 -18.06 -10.52
C VAL A 155 8.72 -16.66 -10.06
N TRP A 156 9.60 -16.58 -9.07
CA TRP A 156 10.05 -15.28 -8.54
C TRP A 156 10.97 -14.55 -9.51
N GLN A 157 11.80 -15.28 -10.24
CA GLN A 157 12.65 -14.72 -11.30
C GLN A 157 11.79 -14.18 -12.45
N SER A 158 10.86 -14.99 -12.96
CA SER A 158 9.93 -14.58 -14.03
C SER A 158 9.07 -13.38 -13.66
N ILE A 159 8.66 -13.25 -12.38
CA ILE A 159 7.97 -12.02 -11.90
C ILE A 159 8.92 -10.82 -12.02
N ALA A 160 10.18 -10.95 -11.63
CA ALA A 160 11.15 -9.85 -11.70
C ALA A 160 11.51 -9.49 -13.15
N ASP A 161 11.69 -10.48 -14.00
CA ASP A 161 12.00 -10.29 -15.43
C ASP A 161 10.85 -9.61 -16.18
N SER A 162 9.61 -9.89 -15.79
CA SER A 162 8.44 -9.23 -16.35
C SER A 162 8.45 -7.70 -16.20
N TRP A 163 9.23 -7.15 -15.26
CA TRP A 163 9.26 -5.69 -15.04
C TRP A 163 9.95 -4.92 -16.16
N THR A 164 10.81 -5.58 -16.94
CA THR A 164 11.57 -4.96 -18.04
C THR A 164 10.90 -5.13 -19.40
N ASP A 165 9.96 -6.08 -19.51
CA ASP A 165 9.27 -6.39 -20.77
C ASP A 165 7.77 -6.08 -20.66
N VAL A 166 6.96 -7.08 -20.35
CA VAL A 166 5.51 -6.95 -20.17
C VAL A 166 5.16 -7.13 -18.70
N PRO A 167 5.07 -6.04 -17.95
CA PRO A 167 4.91 -6.14 -16.51
C PRO A 167 3.53 -6.65 -16.10
N ILE A 168 3.50 -7.43 -15.01
CA ILE A 168 2.26 -7.80 -14.34
C ILE A 168 1.48 -6.52 -14.01
N SER A 169 0.22 -6.45 -14.42
CA SER A 169 -0.63 -5.26 -14.27
C SER A 169 -0.66 -4.67 -12.85
N LYS A 170 -0.61 -5.53 -11.82
CA LYS A 170 -0.54 -5.09 -10.42
C LYS A 170 0.79 -4.45 -10.08
N CYS A 171 1.91 -5.01 -10.57
CA CYS A 171 3.23 -4.42 -10.39
C CYS A 171 3.30 -3.05 -11.03
N TRP A 172 2.83 -2.94 -12.29
CA TRP A 172 2.75 -1.67 -13.01
C TRP A 172 1.92 -0.61 -12.29
N LYS A 173 0.72 -0.96 -11.84
CA LYS A 173 -0.18 -0.02 -11.17
C LYS A 173 0.31 0.43 -9.79
N THR A 174 1.07 -0.43 -9.10
CA THR A 174 1.41 -0.22 -7.69
C THR A 174 2.86 0.20 -7.47
N CYS A 175 3.79 -0.37 -8.25
CA CYS A 175 5.23 -0.24 -8.05
C CYS A 175 5.95 0.48 -9.19
N LYS A 176 5.23 1.00 -10.20
CA LYS A 176 5.79 1.91 -11.19
C LYS A 176 6.51 3.04 -10.45
N LYS A 177 7.75 3.31 -10.80
CA LYS A 177 8.53 4.40 -10.23
C LYS A 177 7.77 5.72 -10.43
N ARG A 178 7.46 6.38 -9.35
CA ARG A 178 6.77 7.66 -9.36
C ARG A 178 7.72 8.68 -8.77
N GLN A 179 7.91 9.79 -9.44
CA GLN A 179 8.77 10.86 -8.93
C GLN A 179 8.27 11.46 -7.62
N HIS A 180 6.98 11.27 -7.29
CA HIS A 180 6.41 11.81 -6.06
C HIS A 180 5.43 10.83 -5.40
N ASP A 181 5.52 10.74 -4.09
CA ASP A 181 4.56 10.02 -3.26
C ASP A 181 3.19 10.72 -3.27
N ILE A 182 2.10 9.91 -3.22
CA ILE A 182 0.72 10.42 -3.06
C ILE A 182 0.46 11.02 -1.67
N PHE A 183 1.48 11.14 -0.86
CA PHE A 183 1.40 11.75 0.46
C PHE A 183 2.57 12.71 0.70
N VAL A 184 2.29 13.75 1.42
CA VAL A 184 3.30 14.68 1.94
C VAL A 184 3.52 14.35 3.41
N LYS A 185 4.77 14.14 3.80
CA LYS A 185 5.17 13.99 5.20
C LYS A 185 5.95 15.23 5.61
N GLU A 186 5.47 15.90 6.64
CA GLU A 186 6.13 17.07 7.20
C GLU A 186 6.62 16.75 8.61
N SER A 187 7.89 17.10 8.89
CA SER A 187 8.42 17.11 10.25
C SER A 187 7.90 18.35 10.99
N LEU A 188 7.62 18.22 12.27
CA LEU A 188 7.04 19.27 13.11
C LEU A 188 8.06 19.89 14.07
#